data_c0404c0e83e18f437b87dc595b8a5cb5
#
_entry.id   c0404c0e83e18f437b87dc595b8a5cb5
#
_cell.length_a   1.000
_cell.length_b   1.000
_cell.length_c   1.000
_cell.angle_alpha   90.00
_cell.angle_beta   90.00
_cell.angle_gamma   90.00
#
_symmetry.space_group_name_H-M   'P 1'
#
loop_
_entity.id
_entity.type
_entity.pdbx_description
1 polymer ?
#
loop_
_entity_poly.entity_id
_entity_poly.type
_entity_poly.pdbx_seq_one_letter_code
_entity_poly.pdbx_strand_id
1 'polypeptide(L)'
;MRYLTKYWYNKLQKGVSNFTKEENEWLELIDKLYEEETESFEYPLHDSVLINFQKIYNNYELIVYVDIDDENLKSKFVKITFNNGTLLEFDDDITLLKDNYQVEFLKENLNKLNSFAIYLYQELYKINNGYEFHLMVSEGTKEGTWTLKYISILCDRIDVQLSYDY
;
A
#
# COMPACT_ATOMS: atom_id res chain seq x y z
N MET A 1 -9.41 5.46 -7.30
CA MET A 1 -8.27 5.18 -8.21
C MET A 1 -8.70 5.43 -9.65
N ARG A 2 -7.85 6.08 -10.43
CA ARG A 2 -8.16 6.40 -11.83
C ARG A 2 -7.65 5.33 -12.79
N TYR A 3 -6.53 4.76 -12.48
CA TYR A 3 -5.82 3.80 -13.35
C TYR A 3 -5.79 2.38 -12.78
N LEU A 4 -5.52 2.25 -11.49
CA LEU A 4 -5.43 0.96 -10.80
C LEU A 4 -6.81 0.50 -10.35
N THR A 5 -7.50 -0.29 -11.18
CA THR A 5 -8.85 -0.80 -10.88
C THR A 5 -8.84 -2.32 -10.71
N LYS A 6 -9.83 -2.85 -9.97
CA LYS A 6 -10.04 -4.32 -9.85
C LYS A 6 -10.09 -5.03 -11.20
N TYR A 7 -10.64 -4.36 -12.21
CA TYR A 7 -10.71 -4.92 -13.57
C TYR A 7 -9.31 -5.20 -14.15
N TRP A 8 -8.42 -4.20 -14.11
CA TRP A 8 -7.07 -4.30 -14.62
C TRP A 8 -6.22 -5.29 -13.83
N TYR A 9 -6.27 -5.24 -12.51
CA TYR A 9 -5.56 -6.20 -11.67
C TYR A 9 -5.97 -7.64 -11.98
N ASN A 10 -7.28 -7.93 -12.03
CA ASN A 10 -7.78 -9.26 -12.35
C ASN A 10 -7.40 -9.73 -13.76
N LYS A 11 -7.25 -8.80 -14.69
CA LYS A 11 -6.82 -9.12 -16.06
C LYS A 11 -5.35 -9.52 -16.10
N LEU A 12 -4.49 -8.78 -15.39
CA LEU A 12 -3.06 -9.10 -15.24
C LEU A 12 -2.87 -10.48 -14.61
N GLN A 13 -3.59 -10.77 -13.53
CA GLN A 13 -3.50 -12.06 -12.84
C GLN A 13 -3.92 -13.26 -13.69
N LYS A 14 -4.79 -13.07 -14.68
CA LYS A 14 -5.20 -14.14 -15.60
C LYS A 14 -4.17 -14.46 -16.68
N GLY A 15 -3.03 -13.81 -16.72
CA GLY A 15 -1.94 -14.08 -17.66
C GLY A 15 -2.33 -13.83 -19.11
N VAL A 16 -3.13 -12.81 -19.38
CA VAL A 16 -3.51 -12.45 -20.76
C VAL A 16 -2.27 -11.98 -21.50
N SER A 17 -1.87 -12.71 -22.54
CA SER A 17 -0.65 -12.44 -23.30
C SER A 17 -0.81 -11.41 -24.43
N ASN A 18 -2.05 -11.06 -24.78
CA ASN A 18 -2.34 -10.11 -25.85
C ASN A 18 -3.07 -8.89 -25.31
N PHE A 19 -2.32 -7.83 -25.07
CA PHE A 19 -2.86 -6.54 -24.66
C PHE A 19 -3.20 -5.68 -25.87
N THR A 20 -4.32 -4.97 -25.83
CA THR A 20 -4.64 -3.91 -26.78
C THR A 20 -3.65 -2.75 -26.64
N LYS A 21 -3.66 -1.81 -27.58
CA LYS A 21 -2.84 -0.61 -27.50
C LYS A 21 -3.10 0.18 -26.19
N GLU A 22 -4.37 0.36 -25.83
CA GLU A 22 -4.80 1.07 -24.60
C GLU A 22 -4.33 0.36 -23.34
N GLU A 23 -4.31 -0.97 -23.35
CA GLU A 23 -3.80 -1.76 -22.23
C GLU A 23 -2.28 -1.67 -22.08
N ASN A 24 -1.54 -1.59 -23.18
CA ASN A 24 -0.10 -1.35 -23.13
C ASN A 24 0.22 0.06 -22.63
N GLU A 25 -0.51 1.08 -23.07
CA GLU A 25 -0.37 2.46 -22.55
C GLU A 25 -0.67 2.52 -21.04
N TRP A 26 -1.62 1.72 -20.57
CA TRP A 26 -1.93 1.60 -19.15
C TRP A 26 -0.80 0.89 -18.36
N LEU A 27 -0.20 -0.17 -18.90
CA LEU A 27 0.95 -0.84 -18.28
C LEU A 27 2.16 0.11 -18.15
N GLU A 28 2.49 0.85 -19.21
CA GLU A 28 3.56 1.85 -19.15
C GLU A 28 3.30 2.92 -18.08
N LEU A 29 2.03 3.31 -17.89
CA LEU A 29 1.66 4.25 -16.83
C LEU A 29 1.85 3.64 -15.42
N ILE A 30 1.51 2.37 -15.23
CA ILE A 30 1.71 1.67 -13.95
C ILE A 30 3.20 1.56 -13.61
N ASP A 31 4.03 1.20 -14.59
CA ASP A 31 5.48 1.14 -14.40
C ASP A 31 6.05 2.49 -13.97
N LYS A 32 5.59 3.57 -14.63
CA LYS A 32 5.97 4.93 -14.25
C LYS A 32 5.51 5.32 -12.85
N LEU A 33 4.28 5.00 -12.47
CA LEU A 33 3.77 5.26 -11.11
C LEU A 33 4.56 4.50 -10.04
N TYR A 34 5.00 3.28 -10.36
CA TYR A 34 5.84 2.48 -9.48
C TYR A 34 7.24 3.11 -9.31
N GLU A 35 7.84 3.62 -10.38
CA GLU A 35 9.11 4.35 -10.33
C GLU A 35 8.98 5.62 -9.48
N GLU A 36 7.93 6.42 -9.70
CA GLU A 36 7.66 7.63 -8.92
C GLU A 36 7.42 7.32 -7.43
N GLU A 37 6.78 6.20 -7.11
CA GLU A 37 6.60 5.73 -5.74
C GLU A 37 7.95 5.43 -5.07
N THR A 38 8.81 4.67 -5.74
CA THR A 38 10.12 4.29 -5.22
C THR A 38 10.98 5.53 -4.94
N GLU A 39 10.97 6.51 -5.83
CA GLU A 39 11.67 7.78 -5.63
C GLU A 39 11.09 8.60 -4.46
N SER A 40 9.74 8.63 -4.32
CA SER A 40 9.07 9.46 -3.33
C SER A 40 9.21 8.94 -1.90
N PHE A 41 9.31 7.63 -1.72
CA PHE A 41 9.35 6.99 -0.39
C PHE A 41 10.72 6.40 -0.03
N GLU A 42 11.73 6.53 -0.87
CA GLU A 42 13.06 5.91 -0.75
C GLU A 42 13.06 4.36 -0.76
N TYR A 43 11.87 3.75 -0.68
CA TYR A 43 11.67 2.31 -0.65
C TYR A 43 10.40 1.93 -1.41
N PRO A 44 10.43 0.84 -2.19
CA PRO A 44 9.21 0.30 -2.77
C PRO A 44 8.31 -0.22 -1.64
N LEU A 45 7.09 0.29 -1.56
CA LEU A 45 6.09 -0.17 -0.59
C LEU A 45 5.26 -1.35 -1.11
N HIS A 46 5.38 -1.68 -2.37
CA HIS A 46 4.74 -2.85 -2.96
C HIS A 46 5.10 -4.12 -2.18
N ASP A 47 4.13 -4.98 -1.96
CA ASP A 47 4.22 -6.20 -1.15
C ASP A 47 4.47 -5.98 0.36
N SER A 48 4.47 -4.73 0.82
CA SER A 48 4.56 -4.43 2.25
C SER A 48 3.28 -4.81 2.98
N VAL A 49 3.42 -5.22 4.24
CA VAL A 49 2.27 -5.62 5.07
C VAL A 49 1.68 -4.43 5.79
N LEU A 50 0.36 -4.26 5.71
CA LEU A 50 -0.35 -3.23 6.45
C LEU A 50 -0.44 -3.63 7.93
N ILE A 51 0.16 -2.83 8.80
CA ILE A 51 0.14 -3.04 10.25
C ILE A 51 -1.04 -2.32 10.85
N ASN A 52 -1.18 -1.04 10.58
CA ASN A 52 -2.23 -0.22 11.17
C ASN A 52 -2.67 0.90 10.23
N PHE A 53 -3.94 1.26 10.34
CA PHE A 53 -4.51 2.46 9.75
C PHE A 53 -5.46 3.09 10.76
N GLN A 54 -5.18 4.32 11.16
CA GLN A 54 -5.91 4.96 12.25
C GLN A 54 -6.06 6.46 12.03
N LYS A 55 -7.10 7.02 12.64
CA LYS A 55 -7.29 8.47 12.73
C LYS A 55 -6.75 8.97 14.07
N ILE A 56 -5.83 9.95 14.01
CA ILE A 56 -5.29 10.65 15.19
C ILE A 56 -5.56 12.14 15.02
N TYR A 57 -6.51 12.66 15.80
CA TYR A 57 -7.02 14.04 15.67
C TYR A 57 -7.52 14.30 14.23
N ASN A 58 -6.87 15.21 13.50
CA ASN A 58 -7.21 15.57 12.12
C ASN A 58 -6.35 14.82 11.09
N ASN A 59 -5.49 13.92 11.53
CA ASN A 59 -4.58 13.18 10.65
C ASN A 59 -5.05 11.74 10.50
N TYR A 60 -4.66 11.11 9.39
CA TYR A 60 -4.66 9.65 9.27
C TYR A 60 -3.23 9.15 9.26
N GLU A 61 -2.98 8.03 9.91
CA GLU A 61 -1.69 7.34 9.89
C GLU A 61 -1.86 5.95 9.30
N LEU A 62 -1.03 5.63 8.31
CA LEU A 62 -0.86 4.29 7.76
C LEU A 62 0.52 3.80 8.17
N ILE A 63 0.59 2.59 8.73
CA ILE A 63 1.83 1.95 9.13
C ILE A 63 1.95 0.65 8.35
N VAL A 64 3.06 0.51 7.65
CA VAL A 64 3.38 -0.69 6.88
C VAL A 64 4.71 -1.28 7.34
N TYR A 65 4.81 -2.58 7.29
CA TYR A 65 6.07 -3.32 7.48
C TYR A 65 6.63 -3.65 6.10
N VAL A 66 7.83 -3.17 5.84
CA VAL A 66 8.59 -3.43 4.61
C VAL A 66 9.60 -4.53 4.91
N ASP A 67 9.40 -5.69 4.31
CA ASP A 67 10.37 -6.78 4.37
C ASP A 67 11.35 -6.65 3.21
N ILE A 68 12.62 -6.46 3.53
CA ILE A 68 13.66 -6.25 2.56
C ILE A 68 14.64 -7.42 2.65
N ASP A 69 14.66 -8.24 1.63
CA ASP A 69 15.60 -9.35 1.49
C ASP A 69 16.92 -8.88 0.82
N ASP A 70 17.56 -7.88 1.46
CA ASP A 70 18.85 -7.34 1.04
C ASP A 70 19.76 -7.21 2.27
N GLU A 71 20.95 -7.79 2.22
CA GLU A 71 21.93 -7.76 3.32
C GLU A 71 22.36 -6.33 3.73
N ASN A 72 22.22 -5.35 2.82
CA ASN A 72 22.59 -3.96 3.05
C ASN A 72 21.41 -3.10 3.54
N LEU A 73 20.18 -3.56 3.38
CA LEU A 73 18.96 -2.86 3.78
C LEU A 73 18.27 -3.66 4.89
N LYS A 74 17.80 -2.98 5.92
CA LYS A 74 17.08 -3.62 7.01
C LYS A 74 15.58 -3.47 6.82
N SER A 75 14.85 -4.54 7.03
CA SER A 75 13.39 -4.49 7.18
C SER A 75 13.00 -3.45 8.23
N LYS A 76 11.92 -2.73 8.00
CA LYS A 76 11.51 -1.60 8.84
C LYS A 76 10.01 -1.34 8.80
N PHE A 77 9.56 -0.52 9.71
CA PHE A 77 8.25 0.11 9.62
C PHE A 77 8.34 1.45 8.90
N VAL A 78 7.40 1.69 8.01
CA VAL A 78 7.18 2.97 7.37
C VAL A 78 5.86 3.52 7.86
N LYS A 79 5.91 4.67 8.51
CA LYS A 79 4.72 5.42 8.93
C LYS A 79 4.47 6.56 7.94
N ILE A 80 3.30 6.55 7.33
CA ILE A 80 2.82 7.60 6.42
C ILE A 80 1.74 8.37 7.16
N THR A 81 1.96 9.67 7.35
CA THR A 81 1.01 10.57 8.01
C THR A 81 0.37 11.49 6.99
N PHE A 82 -0.95 11.42 6.86
CA PHE A 82 -1.77 12.27 6.03
C PHE A 82 -2.33 13.41 6.88
N ASN A 83 -1.71 14.59 6.78
CA ASN A 83 -2.05 15.75 7.61
C ASN A 83 -3.36 16.41 7.15
N ASN A 84 -4.22 16.75 8.11
CA ASN A 84 -5.57 17.29 7.89
C ASN A 84 -6.35 16.40 6.90
N GLY A 85 -6.26 15.08 7.13
CA GLY A 85 -6.81 14.08 6.24
C GLY A 85 -8.34 14.02 6.27
N THR A 86 -8.94 13.86 5.10
CA THR A 86 -10.35 13.49 4.92
C THR A 86 -10.40 12.15 4.21
N LEU A 87 -11.03 11.17 4.84
CA LEU A 87 -11.21 9.84 4.25
C LEU A 87 -12.27 9.92 3.15
N LEU A 88 -11.90 9.55 1.93
CA LEU A 88 -12.80 9.50 0.78
C LEU A 88 -13.41 8.11 0.60
N GLU A 89 -12.59 7.07 0.80
CA GLU A 89 -12.97 5.67 0.69
C GLU A 89 -12.17 4.83 1.68
N PHE A 90 -12.81 3.88 2.32
CA PHE A 90 -12.16 2.90 3.18
C PHE A 90 -13.02 1.64 3.25
N ASP A 91 -12.44 0.53 2.80
CA ASP A 91 -13.04 -0.78 3.01
C ASP A 91 -12.80 -1.18 4.48
N ASP A 92 -13.80 -1.03 5.34
CA ASP A 92 -13.72 -1.16 6.80
C ASP A 92 -13.48 -2.60 7.30
N ASP A 93 -13.54 -3.57 6.40
CA ASP A 93 -13.21 -4.98 6.63
C ASP A 93 -11.75 -5.33 6.29
N ILE A 94 -10.87 -4.35 6.05
CA ILE A 94 -9.42 -4.60 5.88
C ILE A 94 -8.83 -5.19 7.16
N THR A 95 -8.20 -6.36 7.04
CA THR A 95 -7.53 -7.01 8.16
C THR A 95 -6.18 -6.35 8.43
N LEU A 96 -6.13 -5.54 9.48
CA LEU A 96 -4.92 -4.92 9.99
C LEU A 96 -4.38 -5.74 11.16
N LEU A 97 -3.07 -5.83 11.29
CA LEU A 97 -2.44 -6.59 12.38
C LEU A 97 -2.62 -5.91 13.76
N LYS A 98 -2.65 -4.58 13.81
CA LYS A 98 -3.01 -3.71 14.96
C LYS A 98 -2.18 -3.83 16.24
N ASP A 99 -1.32 -4.82 16.37
CA ASP A 99 -0.50 -5.03 17.56
C ASP A 99 0.87 -4.36 17.41
N ASN A 100 1.53 -4.08 18.52
CA ASN A 100 2.90 -3.59 18.52
C ASN A 100 3.83 -4.76 18.20
N TYR A 101 4.29 -4.84 16.98
CA TYR A 101 5.23 -5.86 16.53
C TYR A 101 6.66 -5.31 16.47
N GLN A 102 7.62 -6.15 16.84
CA GLN A 102 9.02 -5.91 16.50
C GLN A 102 9.32 -6.47 15.12
N VAL A 103 10.26 -5.83 14.40
CA VAL A 103 10.68 -6.26 13.06
C VAL A 103 11.08 -7.73 13.03
N GLU A 104 11.86 -8.17 14.03
CA GLU A 104 12.33 -9.55 14.14
C GLU A 104 11.18 -10.54 14.26
N PHE A 105 10.15 -10.20 15.05
CA PHE A 105 8.98 -11.06 15.21
C PHE A 105 8.23 -11.22 13.87
N LEU A 106 8.00 -10.14 13.13
CA LEU A 106 7.32 -10.21 11.84
C LEU A 106 8.13 -10.99 10.81
N LYS A 107 9.44 -10.77 10.74
CA LYS A 107 10.33 -11.49 9.83
C LYS A 107 10.27 -13.01 10.02
N GLU A 108 10.18 -13.48 11.28
CA GLU A 108 10.13 -14.91 11.58
C GLU A 108 8.72 -15.52 11.49
N ASN A 109 7.69 -14.73 11.65
CA ASN A 109 6.34 -15.24 11.88
C ASN A 109 5.30 -14.80 10.86
N LEU A 110 5.61 -13.92 9.91
CA LEU A 110 4.66 -13.40 8.93
C LEU A 110 3.90 -14.54 8.22
N ASN A 111 4.62 -15.56 7.77
CA ASN A 111 4.05 -16.73 7.09
C ASN A 111 3.13 -17.60 7.96
N LYS A 112 3.10 -17.35 9.28
CA LYS A 112 2.25 -18.09 10.24
C LYS A 112 0.96 -17.33 10.55
N LEU A 113 0.84 -16.07 10.11
CA LEU A 113 -0.36 -15.27 10.31
C LEU A 113 -1.51 -15.81 9.45
N ASN A 114 -2.72 -15.70 9.96
CA ASN A 114 -3.90 -16.28 9.32
C ASN A 114 -4.39 -15.50 8.12
N SER A 115 -4.33 -14.20 8.21
CA SER A 115 -4.60 -13.25 7.14
C SER A 115 -3.88 -11.94 7.44
N PHE A 116 -3.52 -11.21 6.40
CA PHE A 116 -2.96 -9.88 6.48
C PHE A 116 -3.21 -9.15 5.17
N ALA A 117 -3.24 -7.84 5.25
CA ALA A 117 -3.42 -6.99 4.09
C ALA A 117 -2.04 -6.56 3.55
N ILE A 118 -1.89 -6.62 2.24
CA ILE A 118 -0.67 -6.26 1.52
C ILE A 118 -0.91 -4.97 0.74
N TYR A 119 0.03 -4.04 0.85
CA TYR A 119 0.13 -2.86 0.04
C TYR A 119 0.48 -3.26 -1.40
N LEU A 120 -0.40 -3.03 -2.36
CA LEU A 120 -0.14 -3.37 -3.75
C LEU A 120 0.33 -2.16 -4.54
N TYR A 121 -0.55 -1.20 -4.74
CA TYR A 121 -0.30 -0.04 -5.59
C TYR A 121 -0.91 1.21 -4.99
N GLN A 122 -0.25 2.34 -5.21
CA GLN A 122 -0.79 3.65 -4.88
C GLN A 122 -0.92 4.53 -6.13
N GLU A 123 -1.78 5.51 -6.01
CA GLU A 123 -1.85 6.67 -6.91
C GLU A 123 -1.81 7.92 -6.05
N LEU A 124 -0.92 8.85 -6.38
CA LEU A 124 -0.79 10.12 -5.70
C LEU A 124 -1.02 11.26 -6.68
N TYR A 125 -2.00 12.09 -6.40
CA TYR A 125 -2.32 13.26 -7.23
C TYR A 125 -2.11 14.54 -6.44
N LYS A 126 -1.29 15.44 -6.97
CA LYS A 126 -1.20 16.80 -6.46
C LYS A 126 -2.42 17.57 -6.92
N ILE A 127 -3.12 18.19 -5.98
CA ILE A 127 -4.27 19.05 -6.20
C ILE A 127 -3.96 20.47 -5.73
N ASN A 128 -4.87 21.44 -5.96
CA ASN A 128 -4.61 22.85 -5.68
C ASN A 128 -4.14 23.14 -4.24
N ASN A 129 -4.68 22.42 -3.24
CA ASN A 129 -4.40 22.64 -1.82
C ASN A 129 -3.97 21.36 -1.10
N GLY A 130 -3.18 20.50 -1.74
CA GLY A 130 -2.71 19.27 -1.10
C GLY A 130 -2.58 18.09 -2.04
N TYR A 131 -2.98 16.94 -1.55
CA TYR A 131 -2.81 15.66 -2.23
C TYR A 131 -4.06 14.79 -2.11
N GLU A 132 -4.35 14.06 -3.17
CA GLU A 132 -5.31 12.96 -3.19
C GLU A 132 -4.53 11.65 -3.33
N PHE A 133 -4.58 10.82 -2.30
CA PHE A 133 -3.89 9.55 -2.21
C PHE A 133 -4.88 8.40 -2.32
N HIS A 134 -4.55 7.41 -3.12
CA HIS A 134 -5.32 6.17 -3.26
C HIS A 134 -4.39 4.98 -3.11
N LEU A 135 -4.80 4.01 -2.31
CA LEU A 135 -4.10 2.76 -2.09
C LEU A 135 -4.99 1.57 -2.47
N MET A 136 -4.48 0.69 -3.29
CA MET A 136 -5.03 -0.64 -3.51
C MET A 136 -4.33 -1.63 -2.58
N VAL A 137 -5.14 -2.38 -1.86
CA VAL A 137 -4.71 -3.39 -0.89
C VAL A 137 -5.18 -4.76 -1.37
N SER A 138 -4.31 -5.76 -1.28
CA SER A 138 -4.69 -7.16 -1.44
C SER A 138 -4.74 -7.84 -0.08
N GLU A 139 -5.82 -8.53 0.20
CA GLU A 139 -5.96 -9.34 1.40
C GLU A 139 -6.11 -10.81 1.05
N GLY A 140 -5.17 -11.61 1.54
CA GLY A 140 -5.17 -13.05 1.36
C GLY A 140 -5.69 -13.79 2.59
N THR A 141 -6.37 -14.91 2.36
CA THR A 141 -6.76 -15.84 3.42
C THR A 141 -5.92 -17.12 3.33
N LYS A 142 -5.87 -17.91 4.39
CA LYS A 142 -5.22 -19.24 4.39
C LYS A 142 -5.77 -20.18 3.31
N GLU A 143 -6.97 -19.95 2.86
CA GLU A 143 -7.62 -20.74 1.81
C GLU A 143 -7.16 -20.37 0.39
N GLY A 144 -6.26 -19.38 0.27
CA GLY A 144 -5.69 -18.93 -1.00
C GLY A 144 -6.63 -18.02 -1.80
N THR A 145 -7.67 -17.48 -1.19
CA THR A 145 -8.51 -16.45 -1.81
C THR A 145 -7.94 -15.07 -1.56
N TRP A 146 -7.96 -14.21 -2.57
CA TRP A 146 -7.50 -12.84 -2.49
C TRP A 146 -8.64 -11.87 -2.81
N THR A 147 -8.78 -10.85 -2.00
CA THR A 147 -9.74 -9.76 -2.23
C THR A 147 -9.01 -8.44 -2.36
N LEU A 148 -9.50 -7.58 -3.24
CA LEU A 148 -8.97 -6.24 -3.42
C LEU A 148 -9.84 -5.24 -2.67
N LYS A 149 -9.19 -4.38 -1.91
CA LYS A 149 -9.78 -3.33 -1.08
C LYS A 149 -9.07 -2.01 -1.34
N TYR A 150 -9.68 -0.92 -0.93
CA TYR A 150 -9.18 0.41 -1.19
C TYR A 150 -9.15 1.30 0.04
N ILE A 151 -8.15 2.17 0.07
CA ILE A 151 -8.06 3.32 0.99
C ILE A 151 -7.83 4.56 0.14
N SER A 152 -8.63 5.60 0.32
CA SER A 152 -8.48 6.87 -0.39
C SER A 152 -8.60 8.04 0.57
N ILE A 153 -7.63 8.97 0.51
CA ILE A 153 -7.49 10.07 1.45
C ILE A 153 -7.19 11.36 0.68
N LEU A 154 -7.90 12.42 1.05
CA LEU A 154 -7.56 13.79 0.71
C LEU A 154 -6.79 14.40 1.88
N CYS A 155 -5.65 15.05 1.66
CA CYS A 155 -4.84 15.65 2.72
C CYS A 155 -4.06 16.88 2.25
N ASP A 156 -3.63 17.71 3.20
CA ASP A 156 -2.84 18.91 2.89
C ASP A 156 -1.37 18.54 2.62
N ARG A 157 -0.84 17.58 3.37
CA ARG A 157 0.56 17.16 3.31
C ARG A 157 0.71 15.69 3.70
N ILE A 158 1.70 15.03 3.11
CA ILE A 158 2.10 13.68 3.45
C ILE A 158 3.51 13.73 4.06
N ASP A 159 3.65 13.15 5.25
CA ASP A 159 4.94 12.98 5.91
C ASP A 159 5.25 11.48 6.01
N VAL A 160 6.50 11.10 5.77
CA VAL A 160 6.97 9.71 5.86
C VAL A 160 8.05 9.61 6.92
N GLN A 161 7.92 8.64 7.80
CA GLN A 161 8.87 8.36 8.87
C GLN A 161 9.24 6.89 8.89
N LEU A 162 10.53 6.60 9.00
CA LEU A 162 11.07 5.25 9.13
C LEU A 162 11.31 4.93 10.60
N SER A 163 11.02 3.68 10.99
CA SER A 163 11.28 3.17 12.34
C SER A 163 11.64 1.67 12.26
N TYR A 164 12.40 1.21 13.23
CA TYR A 164 12.69 -0.22 13.41
C TYR A 164 11.78 -0.86 14.48
N ASP A 165 11.09 -0.05 15.25
CA ASP A 165 10.14 -0.47 16.29
C ASP A 165 8.79 0.21 16.08
N TYR A 166 7.73 -0.55 16.29
CA TYR A 166 6.35 -0.06 16.27
C TYR A 166 5.55 -0.60 17.45
#